data_036843403a4a4d3470088f983225e9c4
#
_entry.id   036843403a4a4d3470088f983225e9c4
#
_cell.length_a   1.000
_cell.length_b   1.000
_cell.length_c   1.000
_cell.angle_alpha   90.00
_cell.angle_beta   90.00
_cell.angle_gamma   90.00
#
_symmetry.space_group_name_H-M   'P 1'
#
loop_
_entity.id
_entity.type
_entity.pdbx_description
1 polymer ?
#
loop_
_entity_poly.entity_id
_entity_poly.type
_entity_poly.pdbx_seq_one_letter_code
_entity_poly.pdbx_strand_id
1 'polypeptide(L)'
;MYINTLIGILIPFLGTSLGAAMVFVLKDNMSVKLHKALTGFAAGVMVAASFWSLLVPSLEQSASMGKFAFIPAAVGFLIGIGFLLILDEITPHMHLDLTEEGPKGSRLSRSLKLVLAVTLHNIPEGMAVGVVYAGWLNGNSTITYFGALALAIGIAIQNFPKGAIVSMPLRAEGMPKWKTFIYGVLSGLVEPIGSVLTILFASQVVPLLPYFLSFAAGAMMYVVVEELIPEMSEGKHSNIGTVLFAVGFVTMMILDVSLG
;
A
#
# COMPACT_ATOMS: atom_id res chain seq x y z
N MET A 1 -19.85 15.41 3.01
CA MET A 1 -19.61 13.97 3.03
C MET A 1 -18.92 13.51 1.73
N TYR A 2 -19.54 13.56 0.56
CA TYR A 2 -18.94 13.14 -0.73
C TYR A 2 -17.63 13.84 -1.09
N ILE A 3 -17.49 15.13 -0.87
CA ILE A 3 -16.25 15.89 -1.12
C ILE A 3 -15.11 15.36 -0.25
N ASN A 4 -15.38 15.10 1.03
CA ASN A 4 -14.38 14.55 1.95
C ASN A 4 -13.93 13.14 1.54
N THR A 5 -14.86 12.33 1.05
CA THR A 5 -14.56 10.99 0.49
C THR A 5 -13.67 11.11 -0.73
N LEU A 6 -14.01 12.01 -1.67
CA LEU A 6 -13.20 12.22 -2.88
C LEU A 6 -11.78 12.67 -2.53
N ILE A 7 -11.64 13.61 -1.58
CA ILE A 7 -10.31 14.03 -1.09
C ILE A 7 -9.56 12.85 -0.52
N GLY A 8 -10.19 12.06 0.38
CA GLY A 8 -9.55 10.90 0.99
C GLY A 8 -9.09 9.83 -0.01
N ILE A 9 -9.89 9.57 -1.03
CA ILE A 9 -9.54 8.63 -2.11
C ILE A 9 -8.34 9.13 -2.95
N LEU A 10 -8.22 10.43 -3.14
CA LEU A 10 -7.14 11.01 -3.96
C LEU A 10 -5.83 11.19 -3.19
N ILE A 11 -5.86 11.27 -1.87
CA ILE A 11 -4.67 11.48 -1.03
C ILE A 11 -3.58 10.43 -1.28
N PRO A 12 -3.84 9.10 -1.27
CA PRO A 12 -2.83 8.09 -1.58
C PRO A 12 -2.20 8.27 -2.96
N PHE A 13 -3.01 8.44 -3.98
CA PHE A 13 -2.59 8.69 -5.35
C PHE A 13 -1.69 9.93 -5.48
N LEU A 14 -1.98 10.99 -4.73
CA LEU A 14 -1.09 12.17 -4.68
C LEU A 14 0.26 11.83 -4.07
N GLY A 15 0.30 10.95 -3.05
CA GLY A 15 1.54 10.44 -2.47
C GLY A 15 2.43 9.76 -3.52
N THR A 16 1.87 8.79 -4.25
CA THR A 16 2.56 8.09 -5.35
C THR A 16 3.02 9.07 -6.44
N SER A 17 2.16 10.00 -6.82
CA SER A 17 2.46 10.99 -7.87
C SER A 17 3.59 11.95 -7.47
N LEU A 18 3.59 12.44 -6.23
CA LEU A 18 4.65 13.28 -5.67
C LEU A 18 5.98 12.50 -5.57
N GLY A 19 5.92 11.24 -5.17
CA GLY A 19 7.08 10.35 -5.20
C GLY A 19 7.65 10.18 -6.59
N ALA A 20 6.82 9.91 -7.57
CA ALA A 20 7.23 9.81 -8.98
C ALA A 20 7.84 11.13 -9.50
N ALA A 21 7.37 12.28 -9.03
CA ALA A 21 7.91 13.59 -9.40
C ALA A 21 9.36 13.82 -8.90
N MET A 22 9.86 13.01 -7.97
CA MET A 22 11.25 13.10 -7.51
C MET A 22 12.27 12.90 -8.65
N VAL A 23 11.89 12.28 -9.75
CA VAL A 23 12.71 12.16 -10.98
C VAL A 23 13.11 13.51 -11.57
N PHE A 24 12.37 14.58 -11.30
CA PHE A 24 12.73 15.94 -11.75
C PHE A 24 13.77 16.61 -10.86
N VAL A 25 13.87 16.22 -9.59
CA VAL A 25 14.69 16.84 -8.54
C VAL A 25 15.94 16.02 -8.25
N LEU A 26 15.80 14.69 -8.14
CA LEU A 26 16.92 13.80 -7.83
C LEU A 26 17.83 13.59 -9.04
N LYS A 27 19.09 13.22 -8.75
CA LYS A 27 20.03 12.74 -9.76
C LYS A 27 19.54 11.40 -10.32
N ASP A 28 20.05 11.04 -11.50
CA ASP A 28 19.60 9.87 -12.27
C ASP A 28 19.72 8.52 -11.53
N ASN A 29 20.53 8.45 -10.47
CA ASN A 29 20.66 7.24 -9.65
C ASN A 29 20.34 7.52 -8.18
N MET A 30 19.46 6.72 -7.60
CA MET A 30 19.20 6.71 -6.17
C MET A 30 20.33 5.98 -5.45
N SER A 31 20.85 6.55 -4.33
CA SER A 31 21.84 5.84 -3.53
C SER A 31 21.20 4.65 -2.80
N VAL A 32 21.97 3.57 -2.63
CA VAL A 32 21.52 2.37 -1.89
C VAL A 32 21.05 2.73 -0.47
N LYS A 33 21.72 3.69 0.19
CA LYS A 33 21.30 4.13 1.54
C LYS A 33 19.94 4.81 1.53
N LEU A 34 19.69 5.67 0.53
CA LEU A 34 18.40 6.35 0.39
C LEU A 34 17.28 5.35 0.06
N HIS A 35 17.56 4.40 -0.83
CA HIS A 35 16.64 3.32 -1.16
C HIS A 35 16.22 2.54 0.10
N LYS A 36 17.19 2.00 0.85
CA LYS A 36 16.93 1.29 2.11
C LYS A 36 16.17 2.12 3.14
N ALA A 37 16.46 3.40 3.22
CA ALA A 37 15.77 4.32 4.13
C ALA A 37 14.29 4.49 3.74
N LEU A 38 14.02 4.73 2.46
CA LEU A 38 12.67 4.92 1.93
C LEU A 38 11.84 3.64 2.05
N THR A 39 12.42 2.50 1.66
CA THR A 39 11.75 1.19 1.73
C THR A 39 11.46 0.79 3.19
N GLY A 40 12.44 0.96 4.09
CA GLY A 40 12.23 0.69 5.52
C GLY A 40 11.14 1.58 6.12
N PHE A 41 11.16 2.87 5.81
CA PHE A 41 10.14 3.81 6.28
C PHE A 41 8.74 3.42 5.78
N ALA A 42 8.60 3.12 4.49
CA ALA A 42 7.33 2.67 3.92
C ALA A 42 6.83 1.38 4.59
N ALA A 43 7.70 0.38 4.77
CA ALA A 43 7.36 -0.87 5.45
C ALA A 43 6.85 -0.63 6.88
N GLY A 44 7.50 0.26 7.64
CA GLY A 44 7.07 0.62 8.99
C GLY A 44 5.67 1.24 9.03
N VAL A 45 5.40 2.19 8.14
CA VAL A 45 4.08 2.82 7.99
C VAL A 45 3.02 1.77 7.64
N MET A 46 3.32 0.88 6.67
CA MET A 46 2.38 -0.18 6.24
C MET A 46 2.03 -1.15 7.36
N VAL A 47 3.02 -1.60 8.15
CA VAL A 47 2.77 -2.49 9.29
C VAL A 47 1.87 -1.82 10.31
N ALA A 48 2.15 -0.57 10.67
CA ALA A 48 1.35 0.18 11.62
C ALA A 48 -0.10 0.39 11.12
N ALA A 49 -0.27 0.81 9.86
CA ALA A 49 -1.59 0.99 9.25
C ALA A 49 -2.38 -0.33 9.21
N SER A 50 -1.72 -1.44 8.82
CA SER A 50 -2.36 -2.75 8.79
C SER A 50 -2.88 -3.18 10.16
N PHE A 51 -2.15 -2.83 11.22
CA PHE A 51 -2.53 -3.18 12.59
C PHE A 51 -3.63 -2.25 13.13
N TRP A 52 -3.35 -0.93 13.24
CA TRP A 52 -4.26 0.00 13.92
C TRP A 52 -5.47 0.38 13.08
N SER A 53 -5.26 0.72 11.82
CA SER A 53 -6.37 1.21 10.98
C SER A 53 -7.23 0.10 10.37
N LEU A 54 -6.77 -1.16 10.36
CA LEU A 54 -7.48 -2.26 9.70
C LEU A 54 -7.77 -3.45 10.62
N LEU A 55 -6.76 -4.08 11.26
CA LEU A 55 -6.97 -5.27 12.10
C LEU A 55 -7.69 -4.94 13.40
N VAL A 56 -7.33 -3.86 14.09
CA VAL A 56 -7.99 -3.46 15.34
C VAL A 56 -9.47 -3.16 15.09
N PRO A 57 -9.88 -2.32 14.12
CA PRO A 57 -11.29 -2.12 13.79
C PRO A 57 -12.03 -3.40 13.35
N SER A 58 -11.35 -4.32 12.66
CA SER A 58 -11.93 -5.64 12.32
C SER A 58 -12.30 -6.45 13.56
N LEU A 59 -11.40 -6.48 14.55
CA LEU A 59 -11.63 -7.18 15.83
C LEU A 59 -12.75 -6.51 16.65
N GLU A 60 -12.73 -5.17 16.72
CA GLU A 60 -13.74 -4.39 17.47
C GLU A 60 -15.14 -4.59 16.90
N GLN A 61 -15.30 -4.58 15.60
CA GLN A 61 -16.58 -4.84 14.94
C GLN A 61 -17.08 -6.28 15.14
N SER A 62 -16.18 -7.21 15.42
CA SER A 62 -16.49 -8.62 15.69
C SER A 62 -16.65 -8.92 17.16
N ALA A 63 -16.57 -7.91 18.07
CA ALA A 63 -16.60 -8.10 19.52
C ALA A 63 -17.83 -8.83 20.05
N SER A 64 -18.98 -8.73 19.37
CA SER A 64 -20.21 -9.47 19.71
C SER A 64 -20.03 -10.99 19.63
N MET A 65 -19.03 -11.50 18.89
CA MET A 65 -18.69 -12.93 18.81
C MET A 65 -17.92 -13.45 20.05
N GLY A 66 -17.61 -12.59 21.03
CA GLY A 66 -16.87 -12.95 22.24
C GLY A 66 -15.49 -13.53 21.92
N LYS A 67 -15.20 -14.73 22.45
CA LYS A 67 -13.91 -15.40 22.21
C LYS A 67 -13.62 -15.79 20.74
N PHE A 68 -14.61 -15.70 19.86
CA PHE A 68 -14.48 -15.98 18.43
C PHE A 68 -14.32 -14.72 17.58
N ALA A 69 -14.21 -13.53 18.18
CA ALA A 69 -14.05 -12.26 17.48
C ALA A 69 -12.82 -12.21 16.54
N PHE A 70 -11.83 -13.07 16.79
CA PHE A 70 -10.66 -13.19 15.93
C PHE A 70 -10.94 -13.87 14.58
N ILE A 71 -12.05 -14.62 14.42
CA ILE A 71 -12.31 -15.41 13.21
C ILE A 71 -12.41 -14.54 11.95
N PRO A 72 -13.22 -13.48 11.88
CA PRO A 72 -13.26 -12.61 10.71
C PRO A 72 -11.89 -12.00 10.39
N ALA A 73 -11.16 -11.54 11.42
CA ALA A 73 -9.84 -10.98 11.27
C ALA A 73 -8.83 -12.00 10.70
N ALA A 74 -8.78 -13.22 11.26
CA ALA A 74 -7.87 -14.27 10.82
C ALA A 74 -8.20 -14.75 9.39
N VAL A 75 -9.47 -15.00 9.10
CA VAL A 75 -9.92 -15.49 7.79
C VAL A 75 -9.65 -14.43 6.71
N GLY A 76 -10.07 -13.18 6.92
CA GLY A 76 -9.84 -12.11 5.96
C GLY A 76 -8.35 -11.89 5.71
N PHE A 77 -7.53 -11.87 6.77
CA PHE A 77 -6.08 -11.70 6.67
C PHE A 77 -5.41 -12.78 5.82
N LEU A 78 -5.74 -14.05 6.07
CA LEU A 78 -5.20 -15.17 5.29
C LEU A 78 -5.67 -15.14 3.83
N ILE A 79 -6.92 -14.76 3.58
CA ILE A 79 -7.44 -14.60 2.21
C ILE A 79 -6.70 -13.44 1.50
N GLY A 80 -6.40 -12.34 2.20
CA GLY A 80 -5.64 -11.21 1.66
C GLY A 80 -4.22 -11.60 1.23
N ILE A 81 -3.50 -12.33 2.08
CA ILE A 81 -2.19 -12.91 1.74
C ILE A 81 -2.31 -13.84 0.52
N GLY A 82 -3.26 -14.80 0.56
CA GLY A 82 -3.46 -15.75 -0.53
C GLY A 82 -3.84 -15.11 -1.86
N PHE A 83 -4.60 -14.01 -1.81
CA PHE A 83 -4.98 -13.24 -2.97
C PHE A 83 -3.74 -12.65 -3.69
N LEU A 84 -2.84 -12.00 -2.94
CA LEU A 84 -1.63 -11.44 -3.55
C LEU A 84 -0.67 -12.53 -4.00
N LEU A 85 -0.50 -13.59 -3.22
CA LEU A 85 0.32 -14.75 -3.62
C LEU A 85 -0.14 -15.30 -4.98
N ILE A 86 -1.45 -15.50 -5.16
CA ILE A 86 -2.00 -15.97 -6.45
C ILE A 86 -1.78 -14.93 -7.54
N LEU A 87 -1.98 -13.65 -7.24
CA LEU A 87 -1.82 -12.57 -8.20
C LEU A 87 -0.38 -12.50 -8.73
N ASP A 88 0.60 -12.68 -7.85
CA ASP A 88 2.03 -12.71 -8.19
C ASP A 88 2.37 -13.93 -9.06
N GLU A 89 1.82 -15.11 -8.75
CA GLU A 89 2.05 -16.31 -9.56
C GLU A 89 1.49 -16.20 -10.99
N ILE A 90 0.34 -15.53 -11.17
CA ILE A 90 -0.32 -15.44 -12.49
C ILE A 90 0.10 -14.23 -13.32
N THR A 91 0.78 -13.25 -12.72
CA THR A 91 1.13 -12.01 -13.40
C THR A 91 2.64 -11.94 -13.66
N PRO A 92 3.09 -11.75 -14.90
CA PRO A 92 4.51 -11.58 -15.20
C PRO A 92 4.99 -10.22 -14.70
N HIS A 93 5.68 -10.20 -13.58
CA HIS A 93 6.21 -8.98 -12.95
C HIS A 93 7.67 -9.18 -12.54
N MET A 94 8.32 -8.14 -12.06
CA MET A 94 9.72 -8.16 -11.64
C MET A 94 9.87 -7.30 -10.39
N HIS A 95 10.56 -7.86 -9.41
CA HIS A 95 10.97 -7.12 -8.23
C HIS A 95 12.19 -6.24 -8.49
N LEU A 96 12.50 -5.32 -7.59
CA LEU A 96 13.62 -4.40 -7.74
C LEU A 96 14.99 -5.10 -7.66
N ASP A 97 15.09 -6.25 -7.00
CA ASP A 97 16.28 -7.11 -6.97
C ASP A 97 16.53 -7.85 -8.30
N LEU A 98 15.66 -7.62 -9.31
CA LEU A 98 15.70 -8.19 -10.65
C LEU A 98 15.27 -9.67 -10.73
N THR A 99 14.68 -10.22 -9.69
CA THR A 99 14.00 -11.50 -9.76
C THR A 99 12.72 -11.37 -10.60
N GLU A 100 12.53 -12.29 -11.53
CA GLU A 100 11.31 -12.36 -12.34
C GLU A 100 10.37 -13.39 -11.75
N GLU A 101 9.14 -12.97 -11.48
CA GLU A 101 8.08 -13.83 -11.01
C GLU A 101 6.92 -13.93 -12.01
N GLY A 102 6.06 -14.94 -11.81
CA GLY A 102 4.94 -15.22 -12.70
C GLY A 102 5.33 -16.00 -13.96
N PRO A 103 4.47 -16.01 -14.99
CA PRO A 103 4.65 -16.82 -16.20
C PRO A 103 5.93 -16.50 -16.94
N LYS A 104 6.79 -17.51 -17.13
CA LYS A 104 8.05 -17.39 -17.86
C LYS A 104 7.80 -17.12 -19.36
N GLY A 105 8.69 -16.30 -19.96
CA GLY A 105 8.63 -16.01 -21.40
C GLY A 105 7.75 -14.82 -21.78
N SER A 106 7.35 -13.99 -20.82
CA SER A 106 6.65 -12.74 -21.11
C SER A 106 7.48 -11.82 -22.00
N ARG A 107 6.85 -11.25 -23.06
CA ARG A 107 7.45 -10.26 -23.97
C ARG A 107 7.46 -8.83 -23.41
N LEU A 108 7.01 -8.63 -22.17
CA LEU A 108 7.01 -7.32 -21.52
C LEU A 108 8.46 -6.87 -21.27
N SER A 109 8.72 -5.58 -21.49
CA SER A 109 10.01 -5.00 -21.13
C SER A 109 10.20 -5.05 -19.62
N ARG A 110 11.46 -5.08 -19.18
CA ARG A 110 11.84 -5.04 -17.75
C ARG A 110 11.16 -3.88 -17.02
N SER A 111 11.25 -2.69 -17.60
CA SER A 111 10.61 -1.49 -17.04
C SER A 111 9.10 -1.65 -16.86
N LEU A 112 8.42 -2.30 -17.80
CA LEU A 112 6.98 -2.51 -17.71
C LEU A 112 6.62 -3.56 -16.64
N LYS A 113 7.43 -4.60 -16.48
CA LYS A 113 7.25 -5.59 -15.41
C LYS A 113 7.38 -4.95 -14.01
N LEU A 114 8.36 -4.05 -13.82
CA LEU A 114 8.54 -3.32 -12.57
C LEU A 114 7.33 -2.40 -12.26
N VAL A 115 6.86 -1.63 -13.25
CA VAL A 115 5.67 -0.79 -13.09
C VAL A 115 4.44 -1.64 -12.75
N LEU A 116 4.32 -2.81 -13.38
CA LEU A 116 3.20 -3.72 -13.14
C LEU A 116 3.21 -4.27 -11.72
N ALA A 117 4.37 -4.69 -11.19
CA ALA A 117 4.52 -5.13 -9.80
C ALA A 117 3.94 -4.10 -8.83
N VAL A 118 4.45 -2.87 -8.86
CA VAL A 118 3.97 -1.82 -7.95
C VAL A 118 2.50 -1.48 -8.19
N THR A 119 2.02 -1.53 -9.44
CA THR A 119 0.60 -1.33 -9.75
C THR A 119 -0.28 -2.36 -9.07
N LEU A 120 0.12 -3.64 -9.09
CA LEU A 120 -0.63 -4.73 -8.44
C LEU A 120 -0.69 -4.54 -6.92
N HIS A 121 0.44 -4.15 -6.32
CA HIS A 121 0.55 -3.94 -4.89
C HIS A 121 -0.17 -2.67 -4.39
N ASN A 122 -0.45 -1.71 -5.27
CA ASN A 122 -1.28 -0.54 -4.95
C ASN A 122 -2.79 -0.84 -4.98
N ILE A 123 -3.25 -1.97 -5.58
CA ILE A 123 -4.67 -2.36 -5.59
C ILE A 123 -5.22 -2.55 -4.15
N PRO A 124 -4.59 -3.37 -3.28
CA PRO A 124 -5.04 -3.54 -1.90
C PRO A 124 -5.07 -2.24 -1.09
N GLU A 125 -4.16 -1.32 -1.35
CA GLU A 125 -4.12 -0.02 -0.68
C GLU A 125 -5.34 0.83 -1.06
N GLY A 126 -5.66 0.88 -2.35
CA GLY A 126 -6.89 1.51 -2.81
C GLY A 126 -8.13 0.86 -2.22
N MET A 127 -8.18 -0.48 -2.17
CA MET A 127 -9.29 -1.22 -1.53
C MET A 127 -9.38 -0.90 -0.03
N ALA A 128 -8.26 -0.83 0.71
CA ALA A 128 -8.24 -0.48 2.13
C ALA A 128 -8.91 0.87 2.39
N VAL A 129 -8.52 1.91 1.63
CA VAL A 129 -9.16 3.24 1.70
C VAL A 129 -10.65 3.12 1.37
N GLY A 130 -10.99 2.41 0.31
CA GLY A 130 -12.38 2.21 -0.11
C GLY A 130 -13.23 1.53 0.95
N VAL A 131 -12.72 0.48 1.60
CA VAL A 131 -13.42 -0.26 2.69
C VAL A 131 -13.71 0.66 3.88
N VAL A 132 -12.69 1.41 4.34
CA VAL A 132 -12.84 2.31 5.48
C VAL A 132 -13.81 3.45 5.16
N TYR A 133 -13.70 4.09 3.99
CA TYR A 133 -14.65 5.11 3.58
C TYR A 133 -16.07 4.55 3.34
N ALA A 134 -16.22 3.34 2.82
CA ALA A 134 -17.52 2.70 2.71
C ALA A 134 -18.17 2.47 4.08
N GLY A 135 -17.41 2.01 5.07
CA GLY A 135 -17.86 1.87 6.45
C GLY A 135 -18.32 3.22 7.05
N TRP A 136 -17.49 4.26 6.93
CA TRP A 136 -17.83 5.59 7.41
C TRP A 136 -19.07 6.17 6.73
N LEU A 137 -19.17 6.08 5.40
CA LEU A 137 -20.31 6.56 4.62
C LEU A 137 -21.64 5.90 5.03
N ASN A 138 -21.58 4.64 5.46
CA ASN A 138 -22.74 3.88 5.90
C ASN A 138 -22.99 3.95 7.42
N GLY A 139 -22.34 4.87 8.13
CA GLY A 139 -22.59 5.14 9.56
C GLY A 139 -22.07 4.06 10.50
N ASN A 140 -21.02 3.33 10.11
CA ASN A 140 -20.40 2.36 11.00
C ASN A 140 -19.83 3.07 12.25
N SER A 141 -20.17 2.58 13.45
CA SER A 141 -19.84 3.25 14.70
C SER A 141 -18.36 3.18 15.12
N THR A 142 -17.61 2.23 14.56
CA THR A 142 -16.18 2.05 14.86
C THR A 142 -15.25 2.78 13.90
N ILE A 143 -15.79 3.28 12.76
CA ILE A 143 -15.00 3.98 11.75
C ILE A 143 -15.37 5.46 11.72
N THR A 144 -14.45 6.30 12.19
CA THR A 144 -14.60 7.75 12.17
C THR A 144 -14.10 8.32 10.83
N TYR A 145 -14.52 9.56 10.51
CA TYR A 145 -13.94 10.30 9.37
C TYR A 145 -12.44 10.54 9.56
N PHE A 146 -12.03 10.87 10.77
CA PHE A 146 -10.62 11.17 11.04
C PHE A 146 -9.76 9.91 11.00
N GLY A 147 -10.28 8.75 11.44
CA GLY A 147 -9.60 7.46 11.26
C GLY A 147 -9.45 7.08 9.79
N ALA A 148 -10.51 7.29 8.97
CA ALA A 148 -10.42 7.09 7.52
C ALA A 148 -9.39 8.03 6.87
N LEU A 149 -9.33 9.29 7.33
CA LEU A 149 -8.37 10.27 6.85
C LEU A 149 -6.94 9.92 7.30
N ALA A 150 -6.75 9.44 8.53
CA ALA A 150 -5.46 8.99 9.06
C ALA A 150 -4.89 7.85 8.20
N LEU A 151 -5.71 6.86 7.88
CA LEU A 151 -5.32 5.77 6.97
C LEU A 151 -4.92 6.31 5.59
N ALA A 152 -5.74 7.18 4.99
CA ALA A 152 -5.46 7.75 3.66
C ALA A 152 -4.14 8.55 3.65
N ILE A 153 -3.87 9.35 4.68
CA ILE A 153 -2.61 10.10 4.83
C ILE A 153 -1.45 9.13 5.07
N GLY A 154 -1.61 8.12 5.91
CA GLY A 154 -0.59 7.09 6.14
C GLY A 154 -0.20 6.38 4.85
N ILE A 155 -1.20 5.97 4.04
CA ILE A 155 -0.95 5.35 2.73
C ILE A 155 -0.26 6.36 1.79
N ALA A 156 -0.63 7.63 1.78
CA ALA A 156 0.07 8.63 0.96
C ALA A 156 1.53 8.81 1.36
N ILE A 157 1.82 8.81 2.66
CA ILE A 157 3.18 8.93 3.21
C ILE A 157 4.06 7.76 2.77
N GLN A 158 3.55 6.51 2.81
CA GLN A 158 4.30 5.33 2.35
C GLN A 158 4.40 5.26 0.82
N ASN A 159 3.40 5.76 0.11
CA ASN A 159 3.37 5.76 -1.35
C ASN A 159 4.34 6.77 -1.96
N PHE A 160 4.70 7.84 -1.25
CA PHE A 160 5.73 8.75 -1.70
C PHE A 160 7.08 8.03 -1.95
N PRO A 161 7.65 7.25 -1.00
CA PRO A 161 8.78 6.37 -1.29
C PRO A 161 8.56 5.45 -2.49
N LYS A 162 7.43 4.78 -2.59
CA LYS A 162 7.13 3.84 -3.68
C LYS A 162 7.14 4.50 -5.06
N GLY A 163 6.51 5.68 -5.19
CA GLY A 163 6.54 6.44 -6.43
C GLY A 163 7.96 6.81 -6.88
N ALA A 164 8.86 7.15 -5.95
CA ALA A 164 10.26 7.40 -6.22
C ALA A 164 11.01 6.11 -6.61
N ILE A 165 10.75 5.00 -5.90
CA ILE A 165 11.35 3.68 -6.13
C ILE A 165 10.99 3.15 -7.53
N VAL A 166 9.76 3.37 -8.02
CA VAL A 166 9.36 3.01 -9.39
C VAL A 166 10.01 3.89 -10.44
N SER A 167 9.98 5.21 -10.23
CA SER A 167 10.39 6.15 -11.27
C SER A 167 11.92 6.24 -11.44
N MET A 168 12.70 6.11 -10.38
CA MET A 168 14.14 6.28 -10.44
C MET A 168 14.89 5.20 -11.24
N PRO A 169 14.58 3.88 -11.12
CA PRO A 169 15.17 2.85 -11.97
C PRO A 169 14.84 3.05 -13.45
N LEU A 170 13.61 3.42 -13.79
CA LEU A 170 13.22 3.73 -15.18
C LEU A 170 14.05 4.86 -15.75
N ARG A 171 14.38 5.87 -14.94
CA ARG A 171 15.27 6.95 -15.32
C ARG A 171 16.71 6.49 -15.50
N ALA A 172 17.20 5.63 -14.63
CA ALA A 172 18.55 5.05 -14.74
C ALA A 172 18.75 4.21 -16.00
N GLU A 173 17.68 3.57 -16.51
CA GLU A 173 17.65 2.86 -17.81
C GLU A 173 17.62 3.80 -19.02
N GLY A 174 17.68 5.13 -18.82
CA GLY A 174 17.74 6.14 -19.90
C GLY A 174 16.37 6.66 -20.34
N MET A 175 15.27 6.28 -19.69
CA MET A 175 13.94 6.81 -20.03
C MET A 175 13.85 8.31 -19.77
N PRO A 176 13.22 9.11 -20.65
CA PRO A 176 13.02 10.56 -20.41
C PRO A 176 12.24 10.83 -19.12
N LYS A 177 12.64 11.82 -18.33
CA LYS A 177 12.05 12.18 -17.02
C LYS A 177 10.52 12.25 -17.05
N TRP A 178 9.94 12.87 -18.10
CA TRP A 178 8.50 13.00 -18.24
C TRP A 178 7.78 11.66 -18.43
N LYS A 179 8.35 10.76 -19.26
CA LYS A 179 7.78 9.41 -19.42
C LYS A 179 7.85 8.62 -18.12
N THR A 180 8.99 8.68 -17.45
CA THR A 180 9.20 8.03 -16.14
C THR A 180 8.18 8.51 -15.10
N PHE A 181 7.96 9.83 -15.04
CA PHE A 181 6.94 10.43 -14.17
C PHE A 181 5.55 9.89 -14.50
N ILE A 182 5.16 9.86 -15.78
CA ILE A 182 3.85 9.32 -16.19
C ILE A 182 3.68 7.87 -15.78
N TYR A 183 4.68 7.02 -15.97
CA TYR A 183 4.60 5.61 -15.55
C TYR A 183 4.42 5.49 -14.03
N GLY A 184 5.13 6.29 -13.23
CA GLY A 184 4.95 6.34 -11.79
C GLY A 184 3.54 6.83 -11.38
N VAL A 185 3.00 7.85 -12.04
CA VAL A 185 1.63 8.31 -11.81
C VAL A 185 0.60 7.25 -12.19
N LEU A 186 0.78 6.57 -13.34
CA LEU A 186 -0.13 5.52 -13.79
C LEU A 186 -0.13 4.31 -12.84
N SER A 187 1.01 3.96 -12.22
CA SER A 187 1.06 2.88 -11.23
C SER A 187 0.22 3.17 -9.98
N GLY A 188 0.06 4.46 -9.61
CA GLY A 188 -0.81 4.87 -8.50
C GLY A 188 -2.29 5.01 -8.87
N LEU A 189 -2.64 5.09 -10.16
CA LEU A 189 -4.02 5.34 -10.59
C LEU A 189 -5.00 4.23 -10.16
N VAL A 190 -4.51 3.03 -9.92
CA VAL A 190 -5.34 1.91 -9.43
C VAL A 190 -5.84 2.13 -8.01
N GLU A 191 -5.21 2.99 -7.21
CA GLU A 191 -5.62 3.30 -5.83
C GLU A 191 -6.99 3.99 -5.80
N PRO A 192 -7.21 5.15 -6.46
CA PRO A 192 -8.53 5.75 -6.51
C PRO A 192 -9.55 4.87 -7.24
N ILE A 193 -9.15 4.10 -8.26
CA ILE A 193 -10.05 3.16 -8.93
C ILE A 193 -10.50 2.07 -7.96
N GLY A 194 -9.59 1.44 -7.23
CA GLY A 194 -9.90 0.41 -6.22
C GLY A 194 -10.79 0.96 -5.11
N SER A 195 -10.51 2.17 -4.62
CA SER A 195 -11.34 2.84 -3.62
C SER A 195 -12.76 3.09 -4.12
N VAL A 196 -12.92 3.64 -5.33
CA VAL A 196 -14.23 3.92 -5.92
C VAL A 196 -15.02 2.64 -6.14
N LEU A 197 -14.39 1.60 -6.70
CA LEU A 197 -15.04 0.29 -6.90
C LEU A 197 -15.52 -0.29 -5.57
N THR A 198 -14.68 -0.27 -4.52
CA THR A 198 -15.05 -0.77 -3.19
C THR A 198 -16.25 0.00 -2.61
N ILE A 199 -16.29 1.33 -2.78
CA ILE A 199 -17.41 2.16 -2.30
C ILE A 199 -18.68 1.90 -3.14
N LEU A 200 -18.57 1.70 -4.45
CA LEU A 200 -19.72 1.36 -5.29
C LEU A 200 -20.36 0.01 -4.89
N PHE A 201 -19.53 -0.92 -4.38
CA PHE A 201 -20.00 -2.20 -3.84
C PHE A 201 -20.24 -2.17 -2.33
N ALA A 202 -20.45 -0.99 -1.73
CA ALA A 202 -20.63 -0.84 -0.28
C ALA A 202 -21.74 -1.70 0.32
N SER A 203 -22.82 -1.94 -0.44
CA SER A 203 -23.92 -2.83 0.00
C SER A 203 -23.48 -4.28 0.25
N GLN A 204 -22.44 -4.75 -0.43
CA GLN A 204 -21.80 -6.05 -0.23
C GLN A 204 -20.65 -5.99 0.77
N VAL A 205 -19.91 -4.90 0.77
CA VAL A 205 -18.71 -4.69 1.62
C VAL A 205 -19.08 -4.47 3.08
N VAL A 206 -20.06 -3.59 3.34
CA VAL A 206 -20.40 -3.17 4.72
C VAL A 206 -20.89 -4.32 5.61
N PRO A 207 -21.72 -5.26 5.17
CA PRO A 207 -22.11 -6.41 5.98
C PRO A 207 -20.96 -7.36 6.33
N LEU A 208 -19.87 -7.35 5.53
CA LEU A 208 -18.70 -8.19 5.68
C LEU A 208 -17.46 -7.36 6.04
N LEU A 209 -17.67 -6.15 6.57
CA LEU A 209 -16.62 -5.17 6.81
C LEU A 209 -15.42 -5.70 7.62
N PRO A 210 -15.58 -6.51 8.69
CA PRO A 210 -14.45 -7.09 9.40
C PRO A 210 -13.53 -7.95 8.52
N TYR A 211 -14.13 -8.71 7.60
CA TYR A 211 -13.38 -9.54 6.65
C TYR A 211 -12.64 -8.70 5.60
N PHE A 212 -13.26 -7.64 5.09
CA PHE A 212 -12.64 -6.77 4.10
C PHE A 212 -11.52 -5.90 4.69
N LEU A 213 -11.68 -5.41 5.93
CA LEU A 213 -10.62 -4.71 6.66
C LEU A 213 -9.39 -5.61 6.84
N SER A 214 -9.60 -6.82 7.35
CA SER A 214 -8.51 -7.77 7.57
C SER A 214 -7.93 -8.34 6.27
N PHE A 215 -8.73 -8.47 5.21
CA PHE A 215 -8.24 -8.80 3.87
C PHE A 215 -7.23 -7.76 3.38
N ALA A 216 -7.59 -6.48 3.46
CA ALA A 216 -6.68 -5.40 3.06
C ALA A 216 -5.40 -5.40 3.91
N ALA A 217 -5.51 -5.63 5.23
CA ALA A 217 -4.36 -5.77 6.11
C ALA A 217 -3.45 -6.94 5.71
N GLY A 218 -4.03 -8.10 5.40
CA GLY A 218 -3.27 -9.28 4.97
C GLY A 218 -2.55 -9.06 3.65
N ALA A 219 -3.22 -8.47 2.67
CA ALA A 219 -2.62 -8.12 1.39
C ALA A 219 -1.47 -7.10 1.55
N MET A 220 -1.63 -6.07 2.40
CA MET A 220 -0.56 -5.12 2.70
C MET A 220 0.62 -5.80 3.41
N MET A 221 0.36 -6.71 4.35
CA MET A 221 1.42 -7.47 5.04
C MET A 221 2.18 -8.41 4.11
N TYR A 222 1.52 -8.98 3.09
CA TYR A 222 2.20 -9.74 2.05
C TYR A 222 3.28 -8.89 1.37
N VAL A 223 2.93 -7.69 0.90
CA VAL A 223 3.89 -6.76 0.26
C VAL A 223 5.04 -6.39 1.20
N VAL A 224 4.75 -6.19 2.49
CA VAL A 224 5.80 -5.88 3.48
C VAL A 224 6.81 -7.02 3.60
N VAL A 225 6.32 -8.26 3.68
CA VAL A 225 7.18 -9.44 3.93
C VAL A 225 7.90 -9.87 2.67
N GLU A 226 7.22 -9.87 1.52
CA GLU A 226 7.74 -10.36 0.25
C GLU A 226 8.66 -9.36 -0.45
N GLU A 227 8.36 -8.06 -0.34
CA GLU A 227 9.15 -7.04 -1.05
C GLU A 227 9.93 -6.13 -0.10
N LEU A 228 9.23 -5.38 0.76
CA LEU A 228 9.85 -4.24 1.45
C LEU A 228 10.91 -4.66 2.47
N ILE A 229 10.70 -5.77 3.21
CA ILE A 229 11.69 -6.28 4.17
C ILE A 229 12.95 -6.82 3.45
N PRO A 230 12.85 -7.66 2.42
CA PRO A 230 14.00 -8.08 1.62
C PRO A 230 14.76 -6.88 1.04
N GLU A 231 14.08 -5.95 0.37
CA GLU A 231 14.71 -4.78 -0.26
C GLU A 231 15.46 -3.88 0.74
N MET A 232 14.86 -3.56 1.89
CA MET A 232 15.54 -2.73 2.89
C MET A 232 16.77 -3.40 3.50
N SER A 233 16.85 -4.75 3.39
CA SER A 233 17.93 -5.57 3.95
C SER A 233 18.98 -5.96 2.92
N GLU A 234 18.74 -5.74 1.62
CA GLU A 234 19.59 -6.19 0.52
C GLU A 234 21.05 -5.66 0.60
N GLY A 235 22.01 -6.47 0.13
CA GLY A 235 23.43 -6.10 0.01
C GLY A 235 24.15 -5.97 1.35
N LYS A 236 25.08 -4.98 1.48
CA LYS A 236 25.86 -4.81 2.71
C LYS A 236 24.98 -4.46 3.90
N HIS A 237 25.26 -5.12 5.04
CA HIS A 237 24.56 -4.86 6.31
C HIS A 237 24.54 -3.36 6.64
N SER A 238 23.34 -2.88 6.99
CA SER A 238 23.12 -1.47 7.39
C SER A 238 21.87 -1.40 8.27
N ASN A 239 21.95 -0.68 9.37
CA ASN A 239 20.82 -0.46 10.26
C ASN A 239 19.83 0.63 9.75
N ILE A 240 20.11 1.27 8.61
CA ILE A 240 19.31 2.39 8.09
C ILE A 240 17.86 1.94 7.84
N GLY A 241 17.66 0.83 7.15
CA GLY A 241 16.34 0.28 6.89
C GLY A 241 15.55 0.03 8.18
N THR A 242 16.19 -0.65 9.16
CA THR A 242 15.56 -0.96 10.46
C THR A 242 15.21 0.30 11.25
N VAL A 243 16.12 1.30 11.29
CA VAL A 243 15.85 2.55 12.00
C VAL A 243 14.69 3.30 11.35
N LEU A 244 14.70 3.40 10.01
CA LEU A 244 13.63 4.08 9.28
C LEU A 244 12.31 3.30 9.34
N PHE A 245 12.34 1.97 9.40
CA PHE A 245 11.15 1.15 9.70
C PHE A 245 10.54 1.57 11.04
N ALA A 246 11.34 1.64 12.10
CA ALA A 246 10.85 2.07 13.41
C ALA A 246 10.28 3.51 13.38
N VAL A 247 10.94 4.43 12.66
CA VAL A 247 10.44 5.80 12.47
C VAL A 247 9.11 5.80 11.72
N GLY A 248 8.99 5.06 10.63
CA GLY A 248 7.75 4.94 9.85
C GLY A 248 6.60 4.37 10.68
N PHE A 249 6.88 3.28 11.41
CA PHE A 249 5.91 2.65 12.31
C PHE A 249 5.38 3.64 13.37
N VAL A 250 6.29 4.34 14.05
CA VAL A 250 5.92 5.33 15.09
C VAL A 250 5.16 6.51 14.45
N THR A 251 5.55 6.96 13.27
CA THR A 251 4.86 8.04 12.54
C THR A 251 3.41 7.68 12.29
N MET A 252 3.15 6.48 11.77
CA MET A 252 1.77 6.03 11.50
C MET A 252 0.98 5.78 12.79
N MET A 253 1.63 5.20 13.81
CA MET A 253 1.01 5.01 15.12
C MET A 253 0.55 6.34 15.72
N ILE A 254 1.39 7.39 15.67
CA ILE A 254 1.03 8.73 16.13
C ILE A 254 -0.14 9.28 15.33
N LEU A 255 -0.11 9.13 14.01
CA LEU A 255 -1.16 9.63 13.12
C LEU A 255 -2.51 8.97 13.46
N ASP A 256 -2.52 7.65 13.60
CA ASP A 256 -3.72 6.87 13.88
C ASP A 256 -4.30 7.20 15.26
N VAL A 257 -3.47 7.19 16.31
CA VAL A 257 -3.92 7.48 17.68
C VAL A 257 -4.32 8.94 17.87
N SER A 258 -3.70 9.88 17.12
CA SER A 258 -4.01 11.32 17.28
C SER A 258 -5.24 11.76 16.48
N LEU A 259 -5.59 11.08 15.40
CA LEU A 259 -6.73 11.39 14.54
C LEU A 259 -7.86 10.37 14.64
N GLY A 260 -7.54 9.09 14.85
CA GLY A 260 -8.52 7.99 14.96
C GLY A 260 -9.22 7.98 16.26
#